data_06963791538f60ffd0be57d83f0403f5
#
_entry.id   06963791538f60ffd0be57d83f0403f5
#
_cell.length_a   1.000
_cell.length_b   1.000
_cell.length_c   1.000
_cell.angle_alpha   90.00
_cell.angle_beta   90.00
_cell.angle_gamma   90.00
#
_symmetry.space_group_name_H-M   'P 1'
#
loop_
_entity.id
_entity.type
_entity.pdbx_description
1 polymer ?
#
loop_
_entity_poly.entity_id
_entity_poly.type
_entity_poly.pdbx_seq_one_letter_code
_entity_poly.pdbx_strand_id
1 'polypeptide(L)'
;MQLEDAHDVANTLERNIQEEFGEDVEVDVHIEPLEPELPFGVDAAPERVQIIAAALTQYAAGGEIHDIHNVRVRNTDAGEIVNFHCRAAPSMSVIKVHEQVDAIERALRRAFPTVKRVISHAEPPRA
;
A
#
# COMPACT_ATOMS: atom_id res chain seq x y z
N MET A 1 -24.11 -0.16 4.06
CA MET A 1 -23.84 1.07 4.84
C MET A 1 -23.81 2.26 3.90
N GLN A 2 -24.50 3.31 4.24
CA GLN A 2 -24.47 4.52 3.44
C GLN A 2 -23.15 5.27 3.66
N LEU A 3 -22.73 6.07 2.69
CA LEU A 3 -21.50 6.84 2.77
C LEU A 3 -21.46 7.75 4.00
N GLU A 4 -22.60 8.36 4.34
CA GLU A 4 -22.73 9.21 5.51
C GLU A 4 -22.40 8.46 6.79
N ASP A 5 -22.92 7.25 6.95
CA ASP A 5 -22.67 6.41 8.12
C ASP A 5 -21.19 5.98 8.19
N ALA A 6 -20.62 5.62 7.06
CA ALA A 6 -19.20 5.26 6.97
C ALA A 6 -18.29 6.45 7.33
N HIS A 7 -18.67 7.65 6.89
CA HIS A 7 -17.93 8.87 7.21
C HIS A 7 -18.00 9.19 8.70
N ASP A 8 -19.15 9.00 9.33
CA ASP A 8 -19.31 9.20 10.78
C ASP A 8 -18.45 8.22 11.57
N VAL A 9 -18.38 6.96 11.15
CA VAL A 9 -17.51 5.96 11.78
C VAL A 9 -16.04 6.37 11.65
N ALA A 10 -15.62 6.82 10.48
CA ALA A 10 -14.25 7.27 10.23
C ALA A 10 -13.89 8.49 11.12
N ASN A 11 -14.78 9.46 11.21
CA ASN A 11 -14.58 10.65 12.05
C ASN A 11 -14.47 10.29 13.52
N THR A 12 -15.29 9.36 13.99
CA THR A 12 -15.24 8.87 15.38
C THR A 12 -13.92 8.18 15.65
N LEU A 13 -13.45 7.35 14.72
CA LEU A 13 -12.17 6.65 14.84
C LEU A 13 -11.00 7.64 14.90
N GLU A 14 -10.98 8.63 14.02
CA GLU A 14 -9.97 9.68 14.01
C GLU A 14 -9.92 10.42 15.35
N ARG A 15 -11.09 10.80 15.86
CA ARG A 15 -11.20 11.50 17.14
C ARG A 15 -10.68 10.65 18.29
N ASN A 16 -11.05 9.37 18.34
CA ASN A 16 -10.61 8.47 19.39
C ASN A 16 -9.09 8.28 19.35
N ILE A 17 -8.50 8.16 18.18
CA ILE A 17 -7.06 8.03 18.01
C ILE A 17 -6.36 9.32 18.48
N GLN A 18 -6.87 10.48 18.11
CA GLN A 18 -6.30 11.77 18.53
C GLN A 18 -6.40 11.99 20.04
N GLU A 19 -7.50 11.57 20.67
CA GLU A 19 -7.66 11.62 22.13
C GLU A 19 -6.66 10.73 22.84
N GLU A 20 -6.38 9.55 22.28
CA GLU A 20 -5.44 8.59 22.87
C GLU A 20 -3.98 9.00 22.69
N PHE A 21 -3.62 9.52 21.52
CA PHE A 21 -2.23 9.78 21.12
C PHE A 21 -1.86 11.26 21.05
N GLY A 22 -2.81 12.18 21.25
CA GLY A 22 -2.61 13.61 21.19
C GLY A 22 -2.99 14.23 19.86
N GLU A 23 -3.21 15.55 19.88
CA GLU A 23 -3.66 16.28 18.68
C GLU A 23 -2.57 16.44 17.61
N ASP A 24 -1.32 16.18 17.97
CA ASP A 24 -0.20 16.24 17.03
C ASP A 24 -0.14 15.03 16.10
N VAL A 25 -0.95 14.01 16.37
CA VAL A 25 -1.02 12.83 15.52
C VAL A 25 -1.96 13.10 14.34
N GLU A 26 -1.40 13.02 13.14
CA GLU A 26 -2.19 13.10 11.94
C GLU A 26 -2.79 11.71 11.65
N VAL A 27 -4.12 11.66 11.54
CA VAL A 27 -4.84 10.43 11.25
C VAL A 27 -5.46 10.52 9.87
N ASP A 28 -5.13 9.56 9.03
CA ASP A 28 -5.66 9.48 7.68
C ASP A 28 -6.49 8.20 7.54
N VAL A 29 -7.79 8.37 7.35
CA VAL A 29 -8.73 7.26 7.21
C VAL A 29 -9.32 7.26 5.81
N HIS A 30 -9.14 6.16 5.12
CA HIS A 30 -9.70 5.96 3.78
C HIS A 30 -10.98 5.15 3.86
N ILE A 31 -12.03 5.68 3.23
CA ILE A 31 -13.30 4.98 3.08
C ILE A 31 -13.39 4.52 1.63
N GLU A 32 -13.35 3.21 1.45
CA GLU A 32 -13.51 2.62 0.12
C GLU A 32 -14.83 1.84 0.07
N PRO A 33 -15.61 1.98 -1.01
CA PRO A 33 -16.82 1.20 -1.15
C PRO A 33 -16.48 -0.27 -1.30
N LEU A 34 -17.18 -1.10 -0.56
CA LEU A 34 -17.12 -2.53 -0.76
C LEU A 34 -17.97 -2.84 -1.97
N GLU A 35 -17.35 -3.17 -3.09
CA GLU A 35 -18.06 -3.54 -4.30
C GLU A 35 -18.04 -5.07 -4.44
N PRO A 36 -19.06 -5.76 -3.93
CA PRO A 36 -19.08 -7.22 -3.93
C PRO A 36 -19.19 -7.81 -5.34
N GLU A 37 -19.52 -7.01 -6.32
CA GLU A 37 -19.69 -7.42 -7.71
C GLU A 37 -18.40 -7.35 -8.51
N LEU A 38 -17.40 -6.61 -8.03
CA LEU A 38 -16.09 -6.62 -8.66
C LEU A 38 -15.32 -7.85 -8.21
N PRO A 39 -14.94 -8.71 -9.14
CA PRO A 39 -14.04 -9.80 -8.76
C PRO A 39 -12.76 -9.16 -8.25
N PHE A 40 -12.45 -9.37 -6.98
CA PHE A 40 -11.19 -8.94 -6.38
C PHE A 40 -9.98 -9.64 -7.01
N GLY A 41 -10.25 -10.40 -8.06
CA GLY A 41 -9.24 -11.16 -8.75
C GLY A 41 -8.93 -12.47 -8.03
N VAL A 42 -8.12 -13.25 -8.66
CA VAL A 42 -7.62 -14.53 -8.16
C VAL A 42 -6.15 -14.32 -7.81
N ASP A 43 -5.72 -14.86 -6.67
CA ASP A 43 -4.31 -14.79 -6.30
C ASP A 43 -3.45 -15.43 -7.39
N ALA A 44 -2.38 -14.76 -7.78
CA ALA A 44 -1.43 -15.25 -8.76
C ALA A 44 -0.67 -16.47 -8.22
N ALA A 45 -0.09 -17.24 -9.12
CA ALA A 45 0.74 -18.38 -8.74
C ALA A 45 1.92 -17.92 -7.86
N PRO A 46 2.37 -18.76 -6.91
CA PRO A 46 3.48 -18.40 -6.02
C PRO A 46 4.75 -17.99 -6.77
N GLU A 47 5.02 -18.57 -7.91
CA GLU A 47 6.18 -18.22 -8.75
C GLU A 47 6.10 -16.78 -9.24
N ARG A 48 4.90 -16.33 -9.62
CA ARG A 48 4.68 -14.96 -10.06
C ARG A 48 4.88 -13.98 -8.89
N VAL A 49 4.38 -14.31 -7.72
CA VAL A 49 4.56 -13.52 -6.51
C VAL A 49 6.05 -13.36 -6.19
N GLN A 50 6.83 -14.44 -6.31
CA GLN A 50 8.27 -14.41 -6.07
C GLN A 50 8.99 -13.51 -7.07
N ILE A 51 8.62 -13.55 -8.34
CA ILE A 51 9.20 -12.68 -9.38
C ILE A 51 8.94 -11.22 -9.06
N ILE A 52 7.70 -10.88 -8.73
CA ILE A 52 7.32 -9.50 -8.39
C ILE A 52 8.01 -9.04 -7.11
N ALA A 53 8.05 -9.88 -6.08
CA ALA A 53 8.72 -9.56 -4.81
C ALA A 53 10.22 -9.31 -5.00
N ALA A 54 10.88 -10.13 -5.81
CA ALA A 54 12.30 -9.95 -6.12
C ALA A 54 12.54 -8.64 -6.87
N ALA A 55 11.68 -8.31 -7.82
CA ALA A 55 11.77 -7.05 -8.56
C ALA A 55 11.60 -5.85 -7.65
N LEU A 56 10.59 -5.86 -6.77
CA LEU A 56 10.35 -4.78 -5.81
C LEU A 56 11.56 -4.59 -4.89
N THR A 57 12.13 -5.67 -4.39
CA THR A 57 13.32 -5.64 -3.54
C THR A 57 14.50 -5.03 -4.28
N GLN A 58 14.68 -5.39 -5.55
CA GLN A 58 15.75 -4.85 -6.39
C GLN A 58 15.57 -3.34 -6.62
N TYR A 59 14.34 -2.89 -6.92
CA TYR A 59 14.06 -1.47 -7.14
C TYR A 59 14.22 -0.63 -5.88
N ALA A 60 13.99 -1.23 -4.71
CA ALA A 60 14.19 -0.55 -3.42
C ALA A 60 15.68 -0.50 -3.01
N ALA A 61 16.51 -1.37 -3.58
CA ALA A 61 17.92 -1.46 -3.22
C ALA A 61 18.65 -0.15 -3.47
N GLY A 62 19.46 0.28 -2.51
CA GLY A 62 20.20 1.53 -2.59
C GLY A 62 19.43 2.77 -2.19
N GLY A 63 18.11 2.66 -1.99
CA GLY A 63 17.28 3.73 -1.47
C GLY A 63 17.05 3.61 0.03
N GLU A 64 16.16 4.45 0.53
CA GLU A 64 15.82 4.49 1.96
C GLU A 64 14.61 3.61 2.30
N ILE A 65 13.88 3.14 1.28
CA ILE A 65 12.81 2.17 1.44
C ILE A 65 13.44 0.77 1.49
N HIS A 66 13.04 -0.02 2.46
CA HIS A 66 13.60 -1.36 2.67
C HIS A 66 12.54 -2.32 3.21
N ASP A 67 12.93 -3.57 3.41
CA ASP A 67 12.08 -4.62 3.97
C ASP A 67 10.75 -4.76 3.23
N ILE A 68 10.84 -5.07 1.95
CA ILE A 68 9.66 -5.40 1.15
C ILE A 68 9.09 -6.72 1.65
N HIS A 69 7.84 -6.71 2.08
CA HIS A 69 7.17 -7.89 2.64
C HIS A 69 5.67 -7.87 2.33
N ASN A 70 4.98 -8.92 2.69
CA ASN A 70 3.54 -9.09 2.46
C ASN A 70 3.14 -8.78 1.01
N VAL A 71 3.95 -9.25 0.07
CA VAL A 71 3.67 -9.06 -1.35
C VAL A 71 2.52 -9.95 -1.77
N ARG A 72 1.51 -9.36 -2.35
CA ARG A 72 0.34 -10.05 -2.89
C ARG A 72 0.12 -9.61 -4.33
N VAL A 73 -0.12 -10.55 -5.20
CA VAL A 73 -0.44 -10.30 -6.60
C VAL A 73 -1.76 -10.96 -6.91
N ARG A 74 -2.69 -10.20 -7.46
CA ARG A 74 -4.01 -10.68 -7.86
C ARG A 74 -4.22 -10.45 -9.34
N ASN A 75 -4.72 -11.47 -10.03
CA ASN A 75 -5.11 -11.37 -11.43
C ASN A 75 -6.57 -10.94 -11.52
N THR A 76 -6.81 -9.86 -12.23
CA THR A 76 -8.17 -9.36 -12.52
C THR A 76 -8.39 -9.27 -14.02
N ASP A 77 -9.62 -9.06 -14.44
CA ASP A 77 -9.94 -8.85 -15.85
C ASP A 77 -9.24 -7.61 -16.43
N ALA A 78 -8.95 -6.63 -15.59
CA ALA A 78 -8.27 -5.40 -15.99
C ALA A 78 -6.73 -5.52 -15.98
N GLY A 79 -6.19 -6.60 -15.42
CA GLY A 79 -4.76 -6.83 -15.27
C GLY A 79 -4.38 -7.20 -13.84
N GLU A 80 -3.09 -7.17 -13.56
CA GLU A 80 -2.59 -7.53 -12.23
C GLU A 80 -2.66 -6.33 -11.27
N ILE A 81 -3.03 -6.63 -10.02
CA ILE A 81 -2.96 -5.68 -8.90
C ILE A 81 -1.91 -6.21 -7.92
N VAL A 82 -0.93 -5.38 -7.60
CA VAL A 82 0.14 -5.73 -6.68
C VAL A 82 -0.02 -4.93 -5.39
N ASN A 83 -0.03 -5.63 -4.28
CA ASN A 83 0.02 -5.04 -2.95
C ASN A 83 1.34 -5.41 -2.29
N PHE A 84 1.97 -4.47 -1.61
CA PHE A 84 3.16 -4.78 -0.82
C PHE A 84 3.30 -3.84 0.37
N HIS A 85 4.03 -4.31 1.37
CA HIS A 85 4.42 -3.52 2.53
C HIS A 85 5.92 -3.27 2.48
N CYS A 86 6.33 -2.15 3.01
CA CYS A 86 7.75 -1.78 3.11
C CYS A 86 7.98 -0.98 4.38
N ARG A 87 9.24 -0.72 4.69
CA ARG A 87 9.61 0.08 5.85
C ARG A 87 10.46 1.27 5.42
N ALA A 88 10.30 2.36 6.16
CA ALA A 88 11.07 3.58 5.99
C ALA A 88 11.46 4.11 7.36
N ALA A 89 12.57 4.85 7.45
CA ALA A 89 13.01 5.43 8.71
C ALA A 89 11.94 6.37 9.27
N PRO A 90 11.67 6.34 10.59
CA PRO A 90 10.64 7.19 11.18
C PRO A 90 10.94 8.69 11.06
N SER A 91 12.20 9.07 10.86
CA SER A 91 12.61 10.44 10.64
C SER A 91 12.43 10.92 9.20
N MET A 92 12.11 10.03 8.28
CA MET A 92 11.89 10.37 6.88
C MET A 92 10.61 11.17 6.71
N SER A 93 10.63 12.21 5.89
CA SER A 93 9.42 12.97 5.60
C SER A 93 8.43 12.12 4.79
N VAL A 94 7.15 12.37 4.98
CA VAL A 94 6.09 11.68 4.22
C VAL A 94 6.24 11.91 2.72
N ILE A 95 6.62 13.13 2.33
CA ILE A 95 6.84 13.48 0.93
C ILE A 95 7.96 12.63 0.32
N LYS A 96 9.05 12.48 1.05
CA LYS A 96 10.20 11.70 0.58
C LYS A 96 9.88 10.20 0.48
N VAL A 97 9.15 9.67 1.46
CA VAL A 97 8.66 8.29 1.41
C VAL A 97 7.80 8.09 0.17
N HIS A 98 6.85 9.00 -0.07
CA HIS A 98 5.96 8.93 -1.21
C HIS A 98 6.72 8.97 -2.53
N GLU A 99 7.71 9.84 -2.67
CA GLU A 99 8.53 9.94 -3.88
C GLU A 99 9.28 8.64 -4.17
N GLN A 100 9.87 8.04 -3.15
CA GLN A 100 10.63 6.80 -3.32
C GLN A 100 9.72 5.61 -3.64
N VAL A 101 8.59 5.51 -2.96
CA VAL A 101 7.59 4.47 -3.23
C VAL A 101 7.04 4.62 -4.64
N ASP A 102 6.72 5.83 -5.05
CA ASP A 102 6.21 6.13 -6.38
C ASP A 102 7.22 5.73 -7.47
N ALA A 103 8.51 5.96 -7.24
CA ALA A 103 9.55 5.54 -8.16
C ALA A 103 9.62 4.01 -8.29
N ILE A 104 9.46 3.28 -7.18
CA ILE A 104 9.41 1.82 -7.18
C ILE A 104 8.20 1.32 -7.98
N GLU A 105 7.04 1.91 -7.75
CA GLU A 105 5.81 1.55 -8.46
C GLU A 105 5.95 1.78 -9.96
N ARG A 106 6.51 2.90 -10.37
CA ARG A 106 6.72 3.20 -11.79
C ARG A 106 7.69 2.24 -12.43
N ALA A 107 8.77 1.87 -11.73
CA ALA A 107 9.73 0.90 -12.23
C ALA A 107 9.06 -0.46 -12.42
N LEU A 108 8.22 -0.88 -11.48
CA LEU A 108 7.49 -2.14 -11.57
C LEU A 108 6.55 -2.16 -12.77
N ARG A 109 5.75 -1.12 -12.95
CA ARG A 109 4.81 -1.04 -14.08
C ARG A 109 5.53 -1.01 -15.43
N ARG A 110 6.69 -0.39 -15.49
CA ARG A 110 7.50 -0.34 -16.72
C ARG A 110 8.04 -1.71 -17.07
N ALA A 111 8.53 -2.44 -16.08
CA ALA A 111 9.10 -3.78 -16.27
C ALA A 111 8.03 -4.85 -16.49
N PHE A 112 6.85 -4.67 -15.91
CA PHE A 112 5.74 -5.62 -15.98
C PHE A 112 4.47 -4.91 -16.47
N PRO A 113 4.29 -4.79 -17.80
CA PRO A 113 3.16 -4.03 -18.35
C PRO A 113 1.78 -4.59 -18.02
N THR A 114 1.68 -5.84 -17.58
CA THR A 114 0.42 -6.44 -17.13
C THR A 114 -0.01 -5.94 -15.75
N VAL A 115 0.91 -5.34 -14.99
CA VAL A 115 0.58 -4.72 -13.71
C VAL A 115 -0.14 -3.39 -13.95
N LYS A 116 -1.39 -3.31 -13.55
CA LYS A 116 -2.25 -2.14 -13.76
C LYS A 116 -2.35 -1.24 -12.55
N ARG A 117 -2.19 -1.81 -11.36
CA ARG A 117 -2.28 -1.05 -10.12
C ARG A 117 -1.29 -1.59 -9.11
N VAL A 118 -0.66 -0.69 -8.38
CA VAL A 118 0.24 -1.03 -7.28
C VAL A 118 -0.25 -0.29 -6.04
N ILE A 119 -0.44 -1.02 -4.95
CA ILE A 119 -0.86 -0.48 -3.67
C ILE A 119 0.26 -0.75 -2.68
N SER A 120 0.86 0.29 -2.16
CA SER A 120 1.96 0.19 -1.21
C SER A 120 1.52 0.65 0.17
N HIS A 121 2.14 0.08 1.20
CA HIS A 121 1.95 0.47 2.57
C HIS A 121 3.31 0.60 3.24
N ALA A 122 3.72 1.84 3.53
CA ALA A 122 4.99 2.12 4.18
C ALA A 122 4.79 2.18 5.69
N GLU A 123 5.64 1.48 6.43
CA GLU A 123 5.58 1.36 7.88
C GLU A 123 6.92 1.81 8.49
N PRO A 124 6.92 2.38 9.71
CA PRO A 124 8.16 2.58 10.43
C PRO A 124 8.74 1.23 10.86
N PRO A 125 10.06 1.14 11.09
CA PRO A 125 10.65 -0.06 11.63
C PRO A 125 10.03 -0.41 12.99
N ARG A 126 9.95 -1.68 13.27
CA ARG A 126 9.55 -2.13 14.60
C ARG A 126 10.63 -1.75 15.61
N ALA A 127 10.18 -1.20 16.73
CA ALA A 127 11.06 -0.87 17.84
C ALA A 127 11.66 -2.15 18.45
#